data_6e51ac7be36b2e6f46415466e19475b0
#
_entry.id   6e51ac7be36b2e6f46415466e19475b0
#
_cell.length_a   1.000
_cell.length_b   1.000
_cell.length_c   1.000
_cell.angle_alpha   90.00
_cell.angle_beta   90.00
_cell.angle_gamma   90.00
#
_symmetry.space_group_name_H-M   'P 1'
#
loop_
_entity.id
_entity.type
_entity.pdbx_description
1 polymer ?
#
loop_
_entity_poly.entity_id
_entity_poly.type
_entity_poly.pdbx_seq_one_letter_code
_entity_poly.pdbx_strand_id
1 'polypeptide(L)'
;METEFDYVIVGGGTAGCAVAARLSEDADVSVALIEAGPSDVGDDAILDLSRWMELLESGYDWDYPIEPQESGNSWMRHARAKVLGGCSSHNSAIAFWAPRENLDDWAASGATGWSAEECYPFYRKLETALDTLDEAEAPGRGTDGPVTIRTVGDLDPCGEALLRACDQVGLPTTPFNTGRTVVRGANWFQVNAKPDGTRSSASTAYIHPNLDRPNLTVLTGYRAEKLTVDTSGPRPRVTGARLRTPDTRRAVEVTARRETVLSAGAIDGPKLLMLSGIGPAEHLREVGIDVLVDAPGVGENLQDHPEGLVQWEALQPMPTASTQWWQIGIFAGSEGRTTPDLMFHYGSVPFDLNIVRYGYPTSENTFCLTPNVTGAQSKGTVRLASRDFHDKPKVDPRYFTHEHDREVMIRGIRVAREIAAAPALQEWVGKELAPGEQDSTDEELFEYIRKTHNTVYHPSCTVKMGAEDDPMAPVTPTLQVKGVDGLRVADGSVMPDLITVNPCITTMMIGERCADFIKRGV
;
A
#
# COMPACT_ATOMS: atom_id res chain seq x y z
N MET A 1 -24.46 -10.70 -20.65
CA MET A 1 -23.78 -10.02 -19.54
C MET A 1 -24.54 -8.72 -19.33
N GLU A 2 -24.94 -8.45 -18.11
CA GLU A 2 -25.50 -7.15 -17.74
C GLU A 2 -24.43 -6.08 -17.89
N THR A 3 -24.78 -4.92 -18.40
CA THR A 3 -23.83 -3.83 -18.69
C THR A 3 -24.25 -2.49 -18.07
N GLU A 4 -25.35 -2.46 -17.32
CA GLU A 4 -25.87 -1.26 -16.67
C GLU A 4 -26.17 -1.51 -15.20
N PHE A 5 -25.52 -0.74 -14.32
CA PHE A 5 -25.57 -0.87 -12.86
C PHE A 5 -25.81 0.49 -12.19
N ASP A 6 -26.21 0.50 -10.93
CA ASP A 6 -26.26 1.75 -10.16
C ASP A 6 -24.85 2.30 -9.92
N TYR A 7 -23.92 1.41 -9.54
CA TYR A 7 -22.52 1.75 -9.31
C TYR A 7 -21.58 0.83 -10.07
N VAL A 8 -20.54 1.42 -10.65
CA VAL A 8 -19.45 0.69 -11.32
C VAL A 8 -18.15 0.97 -10.59
N ILE A 9 -17.54 -0.06 -10.01
CA ILE A 9 -16.27 0.02 -9.30
C ILE A 9 -15.17 -0.49 -10.22
N VAL A 10 -14.27 0.38 -10.63
CA VAL A 10 -13.15 0.07 -11.54
C VAL A 10 -11.88 -0.18 -10.73
N GLY A 11 -11.53 -1.44 -10.57
CA GLY A 11 -10.46 -1.98 -9.74
C GLY A 11 -11.00 -2.76 -8.55
N GLY A 12 -10.94 -4.10 -8.64
CA GLY A 12 -11.28 -5.04 -7.57
C GLY A 12 -10.16 -5.16 -6.53
N GLY A 13 -9.48 -4.05 -6.22
CA GLY A 13 -8.39 -3.99 -5.27
C GLY A 13 -8.85 -3.82 -3.81
N THR A 14 -7.89 -3.47 -2.97
CA THR A 14 -8.03 -3.37 -1.50
C THR A 14 -9.21 -2.49 -1.07
N ALA A 15 -9.39 -1.31 -1.66
CA ALA A 15 -10.52 -0.44 -1.35
C ALA A 15 -11.78 -0.78 -2.16
N GLY A 16 -11.61 -1.13 -3.45
CA GLY A 16 -12.74 -1.41 -4.34
C GLY A 16 -13.61 -2.57 -3.86
N CYS A 17 -13.01 -3.61 -3.29
CA CYS A 17 -13.73 -4.73 -2.65
C CYS A 17 -14.60 -4.25 -1.49
N ALA A 18 -14.08 -3.37 -0.63
CA ALA A 18 -14.85 -2.81 0.49
C ALA A 18 -16.02 -1.94 -0.01
N VAL A 19 -15.79 -1.05 -0.99
CA VAL A 19 -16.84 -0.23 -1.61
C VAL A 19 -17.94 -1.11 -2.19
N ALA A 20 -17.58 -2.11 -3.00
CA ALA A 20 -18.55 -2.98 -3.68
C ALA A 20 -19.40 -3.77 -2.67
N ALA A 21 -18.76 -4.35 -1.65
CA ALA A 21 -19.46 -5.11 -0.61
C ALA A 21 -20.41 -4.22 0.20
N ARG A 22 -19.98 -3.01 0.57
CA ARG A 22 -20.82 -2.11 1.36
C ARG A 22 -21.98 -1.51 0.56
N LEU A 23 -21.80 -1.18 -0.70
CA LEU A 23 -22.91 -0.68 -1.53
C LEU A 23 -23.92 -1.76 -1.84
N SER A 24 -23.49 -3.01 -2.06
CA SER A 24 -24.40 -4.14 -2.33
C SER A 24 -25.12 -4.70 -1.08
N GLU A 25 -24.92 -4.12 0.12
CA GLU A 25 -25.76 -4.41 1.30
C GLU A 25 -27.22 -3.99 1.09
N ASP A 26 -27.46 -2.95 0.28
CA ASP A 26 -28.79 -2.55 -0.15
C ASP A 26 -29.19 -3.39 -1.37
N ALA A 27 -30.20 -4.25 -1.20
CA ALA A 27 -30.65 -5.16 -2.24
C ALA A 27 -31.24 -4.45 -3.49
N ASP A 28 -31.68 -3.21 -3.34
CA ASP A 28 -32.23 -2.39 -4.43
C ASP A 28 -31.13 -1.65 -5.23
N VAL A 29 -29.86 -1.80 -4.84
CA VAL A 29 -28.69 -1.18 -5.47
C VAL A 29 -27.87 -2.24 -6.22
N SER A 30 -27.74 -2.10 -7.54
CA SER A 30 -26.92 -2.98 -8.36
C SER A 30 -25.48 -2.46 -8.47
N VAL A 31 -24.49 -3.34 -8.27
CA VAL A 31 -23.06 -3.02 -8.23
C VAL A 31 -22.27 -3.93 -9.16
N ALA A 32 -21.44 -3.33 -10.05
CA ALA A 32 -20.42 -4.05 -10.78
C ALA A 32 -19.04 -3.78 -10.17
N LEU A 33 -18.29 -4.83 -9.83
CA LEU A 33 -16.89 -4.79 -9.44
C LEU A 33 -16.04 -5.34 -10.58
N ILE A 34 -15.12 -4.53 -11.10
CA ILE A 34 -14.30 -4.85 -12.27
C ILE A 34 -12.86 -5.06 -11.82
N GLU A 35 -12.27 -6.20 -12.18
CA GLU A 35 -10.88 -6.54 -11.89
C GLU A 35 -10.16 -7.02 -13.16
N ALA A 36 -8.95 -6.49 -13.38
CA ALA A 36 -8.14 -6.85 -14.54
C ALA A 36 -7.49 -8.24 -14.42
N GLY A 37 -7.20 -8.66 -13.22
CA GLY A 37 -6.63 -9.96 -12.90
C GLY A 37 -7.67 -11.08 -12.75
N PRO A 38 -7.23 -12.30 -12.45
CA PRO A 38 -8.13 -13.43 -12.16
C PRO A 38 -8.81 -13.27 -10.79
N SER A 39 -9.76 -14.18 -10.54
CA SER A 39 -10.30 -14.41 -9.19
C SER A 39 -9.27 -15.15 -8.34
N ASP A 40 -9.26 -14.88 -7.04
CA ASP A 40 -8.48 -15.60 -6.02
C ASP A 40 -9.26 -16.77 -5.38
N VAL A 41 -10.52 -16.98 -5.77
CA VAL A 41 -11.38 -18.02 -5.21
C VAL A 41 -10.83 -19.41 -5.53
N GLY A 42 -10.42 -20.13 -4.49
CA GLY A 42 -9.89 -21.50 -4.61
C GLY A 42 -8.44 -21.56 -5.13
N ASP A 43 -7.73 -20.44 -5.17
CA ASP A 43 -6.32 -20.38 -5.55
C ASP A 43 -5.41 -20.37 -4.30
N ASP A 44 -4.91 -21.55 -3.92
CA ASP A 44 -4.07 -21.72 -2.74
C ASP A 44 -2.77 -20.91 -2.79
N ALA A 45 -2.24 -20.61 -3.99
CA ALA A 45 -1.04 -19.79 -4.11
C ALA A 45 -1.27 -18.36 -3.60
N ILE A 46 -2.49 -17.84 -3.75
CA ILE A 46 -2.89 -16.51 -3.29
C ILE A 46 -3.37 -16.57 -1.84
N LEU A 47 -4.18 -17.59 -1.51
CA LEU A 47 -4.86 -17.66 -0.21
C LEU A 47 -3.92 -18.03 0.93
N ASP A 48 -2.90 -18.85 0.70
CA ASP A 48 -1.89 -19.21 1.69
C ASP A 48 -0.89 -18.06 1.87
N LEU A 49 -0.94 -17.40 3.04
CA LEU A 49 -0.08 -16.25 3.32
C LEU A 49 1.40 -16.59 3.29
N SER A 50 1.80 -17.81 3.64
CA SER A 50 3.21 -18.21 3.64
C SER A 50 3.86 -18.17 2.25
N ARG A 51 3.06 -18.20 1.19
CA ARG A 51 3.48 -18.23 -0.22
C ARG A 51 3.55 -16.86 -0.89
N TRP A 52 3.38 -15.77 -0.15
CA TRP A 52 3.29 -14.42 -0.73
C TRP A 52 4.46 -14.03 -1.64
N MET A 53 5.68 -14.51 -1.36
CA MET A 53 6.85 -14.24 -2.20
C MET A 53 6.74 -14.83 -3.62
N GLU A 54 5.99 -15.92 -3.79
CA GLU A 54 5.76 -16.56 -5.10
C GLU A 54 4.90 -15.70 -6.03
N LEU A 55 4.19 -14.72 -5.47
CA LEU A 55 3.29 -13.84 -6.23
C LEU A 55 4.03 -12.66 -6.89
N LEU A 56 5.21 -12.29 -6.36
CA LEU A 56 6.04 -11.22 -6.92
C LEU A 56 6.59 -11.63 -8.28
N GLU A 57 6.59 -10.70 -9.24
CA GLU A 57 7.05 -10.91 -10.62
C GLU A 57 6.35 -12.09 -11.34
N SER A 58 5.17 -12.49 -10.85
CA SER A 58 4.37 -13.60 -11.40
C SER A 58 3.27 -13.10 -12.34
N GLY A 59 2.38 -14.00 -12.78
CA GLY A 59 1.17 -13.66 -13.54
C GLY A 59 0.17 -12.81 -12.76
N TYR A 60 0.27 -12.79 -11.43
CA TYR A 60 -0.55 -12.00 -10.52
C TYR A 60 0.02 -10.61 -10.23
N ASP A 61 1.07 -10.20 -10.93
CA ASP A 61 1.77 -8.92 -10.73
C ASP A 61 1.77 -8.09 -12.02
N TRP A 62 1.55 -6.77 -11.88
CA TRP A 62 1.77 -5.80 -12.96
C TRP A 62 3.25 -5.53 -13.20
N ASP A 63 4.08 -5.69 -12.16
CA ASP A 63 5.54 -5.57 -12.21
C ASP A 63 5.99 -4.30 -12.95
N TYR A 64 5.72 -3.12 -12.38
CA TYR A 64 6.04 -1.84 -13.02
C TYR A 64 7.54 -1.52 -12.94
N PRO A 65 8.21 -1.27 -14.07
CA PRO A 65 9.54 -0.65 -14.04
C PRO A 65 9.41 0.80 -13.55
N ILE A 66 10.48 1.30 -12.96
CA ILE A 66 10.60 2.72 -12.62
C ILE A 66 11.51 3.44 -13.62
N GLU A 67 11.33 4.76 -13.73
CA GLU A 67 12.26 5.61 -14.48
C GLU A 67 13.65 5.60 -13.82
N PRO A 68 14.74 5.87 -14.58
CA PRO A 68 16.08 5.95 -14.00
C PRO A 68 16.16 6.94 -12.84
N GLN A 69 16.74 6.50 -11.72
CA GLN A 69 16.86 7.29 -10.49
C GLN A 69 18.26 7.91 -10.37
N GLU A 70 18.33 9.22 -10.18
CA GLU A 70 19.59 9.93 -9.98
C GLU A 70 20.25 9.56 -8.64
N SER A 71 19.44 9.49 -7.58
CA SER A 71 19.90 9.26 -6.20
C SER A 71 19.47 7.93 -5.62
N GLY A 72 18.88 7.04 -6.42
CA GLY A 72 18.37 5.76 -5.98
C GLY A 72 18.70 4.60 -6.93
N ASN A 73 18.19 3.42 -6.57
CA ASN A 73 18.34 2.21 -7.35
C ASN A 73 17.40 2.21 -8.57
N SER A 74 17.94 2.32 -9.77
CA SER A 74 17.18 2.33 -11.02
C SER A 74 16.70 0.94 -11.48
N TRP A 75 17.15 -0.12 -10.85
CA TRP A 75 16.80 -1.50 -11.23
C TRP A 75 15.59 -2.05 -10.47
N MET A 76 15.10 -1.28 -9.54
CA MET A 76 13.95 -1.65 -8.72
C MET A 76 12.67 -1.67 -9.56
N ARG A 77 11.73 -2.48 -9.12
CA ARG A 77 10.41 -2.61 -9.73
C ARG A 77 9.33 -2.48 -8.68
N HIS A 78 8.21 -1.90 -9.04
CA HIS A 78 7.04 -1.85 -8.18
C HIS A 78 6.12 -3.04 -8.46
N ALA A 79 6.14 -4.02 -7.57
CA ALA A 79 5.16 -5.09 -7.56
C ALA A 79 3.77 -4.52 -7.20
N ARG A 80 2.80 -4.68 -8.10
CA ARG A 80 1.40 -4.30 -7.89
C ARG A 80 0.50 -5.43 -8.32
N ALA A 81 -0.35 -5.87 -7.41
CA ALA A 81 -1.20 -7.01 -7.65
C ALA A 81 -2.15 -6.82 -8.84
N LYS A 82 -2.30 -7.90 -9.60
CA LYS A 82 -3.22 -8.07 -10.71
C LYS A 82 -4.10 -9.28 -10.42
N VAL A 83 -4.95 -9.15 -9.43
CA VAL A 83 -5.83 -10.21 -8.91
C VAL A 83 -6.92 -9.59 -8.06
N LEU A 84 -8.07 -10.26 -7.91
CA LEU A 84 -9.14 -9.82 -7.02
C LEU A 84 -8.63 -9.67 -5.57
N GLY A 85 -9.01 -8.56 -4.92
CA GLY A 85 -8.46 -8.12 -3.63
C GLY A 85 -7.24 -7.23 -3.76
N GLY A 86 -6.66 -7.11 -4.97
CA GLY A 86 -5.49 -6.26 -5.24
C GLY A 86 -4.31 -6.59 -4.32
N CYS A 87 -3.55 -5.57 -3.91
CA CYS A 87 -2.35 -5.78 -3.09
C CYS A 87 -2.62 -6.45 -1.73
N SER A 88 -3.85 -6.45 -1.21
CA SER A 88 -4.18 -7.22 0.00
C SER A 88 -4.15 -8.74 -0.23
N SER A 89 -4.29 -9.20 -1.49
CA SER A 89 -4.17 -10.60 -1.89
C SER A 89 -2.74 -11.01 -2.29
N HIS A 90 -1.77 -10.09 -2.20
CA HIS A 90 -0.44 -10.25 -2.78
C HIS A 90 0.70 -9.90 -1.79
N ASN A 91 0.43 -9.10 -0.76
CA ASN A 91 1.39 -8.60 0.22
C ASN A 91 1.68 -9.59 1.35
N SER A 92 2.63 -9.23 2.23
CA SER A 92 2.96 -9.97 3.47
C SER A 92 1.93 -9.79 4.59
N ALA A 93 0.80 -9.13 4.34
CA ALA A 93 -0.33 -8.94 5.23
C ALA A 93 -0.03 -8.22 6.57
N ILE A 94 1.05 -7.47 6.69
CA ILE A 94 1.33 -6.66 7.87
C ILE A 94 0.23 -5.60 8.04
N ALA A 95 -0.43 -5.59 9.20
CA ALA A 95 -1.63 -4.81 9.47
C ALA A 95 -1.38 -3.69 10.48
N PHE A 96 -1.56 -2.44 10.03
CA PHE A 96 -1.47 -1.25 10.87
C PHE A 96 -2.68 -0.33 10.69
N TRP A 97 -3.17 0.20 11.79
CA TRP A 97 -3.96 1.43 11.78
C TRP A 97 -3.03 2.62 11.52
N ALA A 98 -3.48 3.59 10.74
CA ALA A 98 -2.71 4.83 10.61
C ALA A 98 -2.51 5.49 11.98
N PRO A 99 -1.30 5.95 12.29
CA PRO A 99 -1.05 6.76 13.49
C PRO A 99 -1.98 7.97 13.54
N ARG A 100 -2.39 8.36 14.77
CA ARG A 100 -3.27 9.50 15.00
C ARG A 100 -2.79 10.75 14.28
N GLU A 101 -1.51 11.04 14.42
CA GLU A 101 -0.87 12.23 13.88
C GLU A 101 -0.99 12.29 12.36
N ASN A 102 -0.82 11.17 11.66
CA ASN A 102 -0.94 11.16 10.20
C ASN A 102 -2.36 11.53 9.74
N LEU A 103 -3.39 11.04 10.42
CA LEU A 103 -4.78 11.35 10.09
C LEU A 103 -5.13 12.80 10.47
N ASP A 104 -4.66 13.27 11.62
CA ASP A 104 -4.87 14.64 12.07
C ASP A 104 -4.14 15.64 11.14
N ASP A 105 -2.95 15.28 10.62
CA ASP A 105 -2.22 16.03 9.60
C ASP A 105 -2.98 16.06 8.26
N TRP A 106 -3.62 14.95 7.86
CA TRP A 106 -4.47 14.95 6.66
C TRP A 106 -5.61 15.96 6.79
N ALA A 107 -6.30 15.96 7.94
CA ALA A 107 -7.38 16.91 8.19
C ALA A 107 -6.88 18.35 8.20
N ALA A 108 -5.74 18.62 8.82
CA ALA A 108 -5.11 19.93 8.88
C ALA A 108 -4.63 20.45 7.52
N SER A 109 -4.23 19.54 6.60
CA SER A 109 -3.78 19.86 5.24
C SER A 109 -4.94 20.09 4.24
N GLY A 110 -6.19 20.06 4.71
CA GLY A 110 -7.38 20.35 3.87
C GLY A 110 -8.26 19.15 3.57
N ALA A 111 -7.90 17.93 4.01
CA ALA A 111 -8.78 16.77 3.95
C ALA A 111 -9.76 16.78 5.14
N THR A 112 -10.64 17.77 5.18
CA THR A 112 -11.63 17.94 6.25
C THR A 112 -12.47 16.67 6.41
N GLY A 113 -12.65 16.23 7.65
CA GLY A 113 -13.37 15.00 7.95
C GLY A 113 -12.50 13.75 7.98
N TRP A 114 -11.16 13.85 7.88
CA TRP A 114 -10.23 12.72 7.90
C TRP A 114 -9.30 12.70 9.12
N SER A 115 -9.68 13.34 10.21
CA SER A 115 -8.97 13.23 11.49
C SER A 115 -9.04 11.80 12.05
N ALA A 116 -8.17 11.50 13.00
CA ALA A 116 -8.18 10.21 13.68
C ALA A 116 -9.52 9.90 14.36
N GLU A 117 -10.17 10.91 14.94
CA GLU A 117 -11.48 10.76 15.59
C GLU A 117 -12.55 10.31 14.58
N GLU A 118 -12.49 10.83 13.34
CA GLU A 118 -13.44 10.50 12.28
C GLU A 118 -13.11 9.20 11.55
N CYS A 119 -11.84 8.80 11.50
CA CYS A 119 -11.39 7.59 10.79
C CYS A 119 -11.41 6.33 11.67
N TYR A 120 -11.07 6.41 12.96
CA TYR A 120 -10.96 5.23 13.82
C TYR A 120 -12.27 4.43 13.98
N PRO A 121 -13.47 5.00 13.94
CA PRO A 121 -14.70 4.21 13.89
C PRO A 121 -14.75 3.25 12.69
N PHE A 122 -14.18 3.62 11.54
CA PHE A 122 -14.13 2.78 10.35
C PHE A 122 -13.08 1.67 10.46
N TYR A 123 -11.95 1.91 11.13
CA TYR A 123 -11.00 0.83 11.45
C TYR A 123 -11.62 -0.22 12.37
N ARG A 124 -12.39 0.20 13.40
CA ARG A 124 -13.12 -0.74 14.26
C ARG A 124 -14.16 -1.53 13.49
N LYS A 125 -14.90 -0.87 12.60
CA LYS A 125 -15.95 -1.49 11.78
C LYS A 125 -15.39 -2.54 10.79
N LEU A 126 -14.17 -2.34 10.30
CA LEU A 126 -13.60 -3.24 9.29
C LEU A 126 -12.93 -4.48 9.88
N GLU A 127 -12.54 -4.49 11.16
CA GLU A 127 -11.71 -5.56 11.71
C GLU A 127 -12.41 -6.45 12.75
N THR A 128 -11.94 -7.69 12.82
CA THR A 128 -12.05 -8.58 13.97
C THR A 128 -10.63 -8.85 14.48
N ALA A 129 -10.24 -8.18 15.56
CA ALA A 129 -8.96 -8.40 16.22
C ALA A 129 -9.07 -9.61 17.17
N LEU A 130 -8.30 -10.68 16.88
CA LEU A 130 -8.33 -11.91 17.68
C LEU A 130 -7.49 -11.82 18.95
N ASP A 131 -6.36 -11.10 18.87
CA ASP A 131 -5.46 -10.90 20.00
C ASP A 131 -5.77 -9.52 20.58
N THR A 132 -6.74 -9.47 21.48
CA THR A 132 -7.05 -8.23 22.19
C THR A 132 -5.97 -7.99 23.24
N LEU A 133 -5.20 -6.92 23.06
CA LEU A 133 -4.53 -6.27 24.16
C LEU A 133 -5.58 -5.92 25.23
N ASP A 134 -5.18 -5.88 26.49
CA ASP A 134 -6.04 -5.40 27.58
C ASP A 134 -6.73 -4.10 27.10
N GLU A 135 -8.02 -3.96 27.36
CA GLU A 135 -8.81 -2.79 26.96
C GLU A 135 -8.18 -1.46 27.42
N ALA A 136 -7.35 -1.51 28.47
CA ALA A 136 -6.55 -0.39 28.94
C ALA A 136 -5.37 -0.05 27.99
N GLU A 137 -4.82 -1.02 27.28
CA GLU A 137 -3.66 -0.84 26.38
C GLU A 137 -4.09 -0.49 24.93
N ALA A 138 -5.20 -1.07 24.45
CA ALA A 138 -5.76 -0.81 23.13
C ALA A 138 -7.29 -0.70 23.18
N PRO A 139 -7.82 0.38 23.76
CA PRO A 139 -9.26 0.56 23.89
C PRO A 139 -9.93 0.63 22.52
N GLY A 140 -10.93 -0.24 22.33
CA GLY A 140 -11.84 -0.14 21.20
C GLY A 140 -11.34 -0.71 19.88
N ARG A 141 -10.58 -1.82 19.90
CA ARG A 141 -10.37 -2.65 18.71
C ARG A 141 -11.69 -3.27 18.25
N GLY A 142 -11.81 -3.49 16.94
CA GLY A 142 -13.00 -4.11 16.35
C GLY A 142 -13.09 -5.62 16.67
N THR A 143 -14.32 -6.12 16.85
CA THR A 143 -14.59 -7.52 17.25
C THR A 143 -15.48 -8.29 16.30
N ASP A 144 -16.10 -7.63 15.32
CA ASP A 144 -17.14 -8.18 14.43
C ASP A 144 -17.01 -7.73 12.96
N GLY A 145 -15.90 -7.06 12.61
CA GLY A 145 -15.63 -6.67 11.24
C GLY A 145 -15.14 -7.83 10.36
N PRO A 146 -15.20 -7.66 9.03
CA PRO A 146 -14.90 -8.74 8.07
C PRO A 146 -13.41 -9.11 8.00
N VAL A 147 -12.50 -8.22 8.36
CA VAL A 147 -11.05 -8.45 8.26
C VAL A 147 -10.52 -9.02 9.57
N THR A 148 -10.08 -10.27 9.55
CA THR A 148 -9.45 -10.90 10.71
C THR A 148 -8.03 -10.38 10.88
N ILE A 149 -7.68 -9.86 12.04
CA ILE A 149 -6.34 -9.41 12.41
C ILE A 149 -5.87 -10.17 13.64
N ARG A 150 -4.65 -10.70 13.59
CA ARG A 150 -3.99 -11.39 14.70
C ARG A 150 -2.50 -11.07 14.76
N THR A 151 -1.88 -11.28 15.90
CA THR A 151 -0.43 -11.27 16.03
C THR A 151 0.18 -12.49 15.31
N VAL A 152 1.37 -12.36 14.71
CA VAL A 152 2.11 -13.51 14.20
C VAL A 152 2.30 -14.50 15.37
N GLY A 153 1.97 -15.78 15.13
CA GLY A 153 1.85 -16.79 16.19
C GLY A 153 3.00 -17.78 16.23
N ASP A 154 4.12 -17.47 15.56
CA ASP A 154 5.19 -18.43 15.35
C ASP A 154 6.25 -18.31 16.46
N LEU A 155 6.70 -19.45 16.97
CA LEU A 155 7.82 -19.48 17.91
C LEU A 155 9.12 -19.17 17.15
N ASP A 156 9.70 -18.01 17.45
CA ASP A 156 10.96 -17.56 16.87
C ASP A 156 11.93 -17.16 18.01
N PRO A 157 12.83 -18.07 18.44
CA PRO A 157 13.81 -17.76 19.49
C PRO A 157 14.76 -16.61 19.12
N CYS A 158 15.06 -16.43 17.82
CA CYS A 158 15.86 -15.31 17.35
C CYS A 158 15.07 -14.00 17.48
N GLY A 159 13.80 -14.01 17.12
CA GLY A 159 12.89 -12.88 17.33
C GLY A 159 12.77 -12.47 18.79
N GLU A 160 12.64 -13.43 19.70
CA GLU A 160 12.68 -13.18 21.13
C GLU A 160 14.03 -12.55 21.60
N ALA A 161 15.14 -13.01 21.03
CA ALA A 161 16.44 -12.41 21.29
C ALA A 161 16.53 -10.98 20.72
N LEU A 162 15.95 -10.75 19.55
CA LEU A 162 15.88 -9.43 18.92
C LEU A 162 15.08 -8.44 19.77
N LEU A 163 13.92 -8.82 20.31
CA LEU A 163 13.15 -7.93 21.18
C LEU A 163 13.95 -7.54 22.44
N ARG A 164 14.69 -8.49 23.03
CA ARG A 164 15.61 -8.18 24.15
C ARG A 164 16.76 -7.27 23.71
N ALA A 165 17.30 -7.45 22.51
CA ALA A 165 18.34 -6.59 21.94
C ALA A 165 17.82 -5.17 21.72
N CYS A 166 16.61 -5.03 21.20
CA CYS A 166 15.95 -3.73 21.06
C CYS A 166 15.80 -3.01 22.40
N ASP A 167 15.36 -3.71 23.45
CA ASP A 167 15.27 -3.13 24.80
C ASP A 167 16.64 -2.67 25.31
N GLN A 168 17.69 -3.45 25.10
CA GLN A 168 19.08 -3.12 25.48
C GLN A 168 19.61 -1.83 24.81
N VAL A 169 19.12 -1.48 23.63
CA VAL A 169 19.46 -0.24 22.90
C VAL A 169 18.41 0.88 23.07
N GLY A 170 17.48 0.73 24.01
CA GLY A 170 16.48 1.75 24.33
C GLY A 170 15.28 1.81 23.36
N LEU A 171 14.97 0.69 22.74
CA LEU A 171 13.77 0.47 21.92
C LEU A 171 12.89 -0.60 22.59
N PRO A 172 12.12 -0.26 23.62
CA PRO A 172 11.40 -1.23 24.45
C PRO A 172 10.28 -1.92 23.66
N THR A 173 9.84 -3.07 24.14
CA THR A 173 8.64 -3.73 23.62
C THR A 173 7.42 -2.84 23.83
N THR A 174 6.72 -2.51 22.73
CA THR A 174 5.64 -1.54 22.70
C THR A 174 4.48 -2.08 21.87
N PRO A 175 3.22 -2.05 22.35
CA PRO A 175 2.08 -2.57 21.60
C PRO A 175 1.80 -1.75 20.36
N PHE A 176 1.39 -2.42 19.27
CA PHE A 176 0.94 -1.81 18.02
C PHE A 176 -0.59 -1.68 17.96
N ASN A 177 -1.09 -0.84 17.07
CA ASN A 177 -2.53 -0.65 16.81
C ASN A 177 -3.35 -0.26 18.03
N THR A 178 -2.81 0.58 18.89
CA THR A 178 -3.46 1.02 20.13
C THR A 178 -4.47 2.16 19.93
N GLY A 179 -4.61 2.69 18.72
CA GLY A 179 -5.38 3.92 18.47
C GLY A 179 -4.75 5.18 19.07
N ARG A 180 -3.47 5.10 19.40
CA ARG A 180 -2.64 6.21 19.92
C ARG A 180 -1.47 6.46 18.98
N THR A 181 -0.62 7.40 19.34
CA THR A 181 0.67 7.65 18.67
C THR A 181 1.49 6.36 18.57
N VAL A 182 2.06 6.09 17.41
CA VAL A 182 3.10 5.06 17.29
C VAL A 182 4.34 5.59 18.00
N VAL A 183 4.77 4.87 19.04
CA VAL A 183 5.95 5.23 19.83
C VAL A 183 7.17 4.42 19.40
N ARG A 184 8.36 4.92 19.74
CA ARG A 184 9.62 4.17 19.57
C ARG A 184 9.56 2.86 20.34
N GLY A 185 9.93 1.77 19.67
CA GLY A 185 9.94 0.44 20.28
C GLY A 185 9.80 -0.67 19.27
N ALA A 186 9.75 -1.90 19.73
CA ALA A 186 9.65 -3.09 18.89
C ALA A 186 8.53 -4.01 19.37
N ASN A 187 7.93 -4.75 18.45
CA ASN A 187 6.99 -5.83 18.79
C ASN A 187 6.78 -6.78 17.61
N TRP A 188 6.16 -7.90 17.89
CA TRP A 188 5.60 -8.79 16.90
C TRP A 188 4.57 -8.07 16.04
N PHE A 189 4.60 -8.30 14.74
CA PHE A 189 3.60 -7.75 13.84
C PHE A 189 2.22 -8.35 14.07
N GLN A 190 1.21 -7.53 13.85
CA GLN A 190 -0.13 -8.01 13.57
C GLN A 190 -0.29 -8.16 12.05
N VAL A 191 -1.02 -9.19 11.66
CA VAL A 191 -1.25 -9.53 10.24
C VAL A 191 -2.74 -9.72 9.96
N ASN A 192 -3.19 -9.32 8.79
CA ASN A 192 -4.55 -9.63 8.35
C ASN A 192 -4.61 -11.05 7.77
N ALA A 193 -4.65 -12.02 8.68
CA ALA A 193 -4.72 -13.45 8.40
C ALA A 193 -5.60 -14.18 9.41
N LYS A 194 -6.22 -15.28 8.96
CA LYS A 194 -6.99 -16.19 9.79
C LYS A 194 -6.08 -17.15 10.57
N PRO A 195 -6.58 -17.79 11.64
CA PRO A 195 -5.77 -18.74 12.43
C PRO A 195 -5.25 -19.94 11.63
N ASP A 196 -5.92 -20.30 10.55
CA ASP A 196 -5.53 -21.42 9.67
C ASP A 196 -4.41 -21.06 8.65
N GLY A 197 -3.88 -19.83 8.71
CA GLY A 197 -2.88 -19.34 7.76
C GLY A 197 -3.45 -18.71 6.50
N THR A 198 -4.76 -18.77 6.30
CA THR A 198 -5.42 -18.13 5.17
C THR A 198 -5.34 -16.60 5.31
N ARG A 199 -4.98 -15.95 4.23
CA ARG A 199 -4.98 -14.49 4.11
C ARG A 199 -6.38 -13.90 4.36
N SER A 200 -6.50 -12.87 5.17
CA SER A 200 -7.71 -12.05 5.30
C SER A 200 -7.60 -10.81 4.41
N SER A 201 -7.52 -11.06 3.09
CA SER A 201 -7.47 -10.01 2.07
C SER A 201 -8.81 -9.28 1.94
N ALA A 202 -8.85 -8.16 1.23
CA ALA A 202 -10.10 -7.49 0.91
C ALA A 202 -11.05 -8.38 0.10
N SER A 203 -10.52 -9.27 -0.74
CA SER A 203 -11.35 -10.25 -1.45
C SER A 203 -11.99 -11.26 -0.49
N THR A 204 -11.17 -11.93 0.33
CA THR A 204 -11.67 -12.95 1.27
C THR A 204 -12.58 -12.38 2.36
N ALA A 205 -12.38 -11.10 2.73
CA ALA A 205 -13.14 -10.42 3.76
C ALA A 205 -14.47 -9.84 3.24
N TYR A 206 -14.46 -9.22 2.06
CA TYR A 206 -15.59 -8.45 1.56
C TYR A 206 -16.32 -9.11 0.38
N ILE A 207 -15.62 -9.87 -0.48
CA ILE A 207 -16.20 -10.39 -1.71
C ILE A 207 -16.62 -11.85 -1.57
N HIS A 208 -15.75 -12.75 -1.07
CA HIS A 208 -16.08 -14.16 -0.95
C HIS A 208 -17.40 -14.41 -0.19
N PRO A 209 -17.66 -13.76 0.98
CA PRO A 209 -18.93 -13.97 1.70
C PRO A 209 -20.17 -13.45 0.97
N ASN A 210 -19.99 -12.65 -0.07
CA ASN A 210 -21.05 -11.91 -0.75
C ASN A 210 -21.21 -12.27 -2.23
N LEU A 211 -20.52 -13.30 -2.72
CA LEU A 211 -20.59 -13.75 -4.12
C LEU A 211 -22.00 -14.18 -4.55
N ASP A 212 -22.82 -14.65 -3.62
CA ASP A 212 -24.20 -15.08 -3.89
C ASP A 212 -25.22 -13.94 -3.89
N ARG A 213 -24.80 -12.69 -3.63
CA ARG A 213 -25.70 -11.54 -3.70
C ARG A 213 -26.13 -11.28 -5.15
N PRO A 214 -27.45 -11.30 -5.44
CA PRO A 214 -27.93 -11.13 -6.82
C PRO A 214 -27.67 -9.76 -7.42
N ASN A 215 -27.43 -8.75 -6.59
CA ASN A 215 -27.16 -7.36 -6.95
C ASN A 215 -25.66 -7.01 -6.99
N LEU A 216 -24.76 -7.98 -6.74
CA LEU A 216 -23.31 -7.81 -6.88
C LEU A 216 -22.79 -8.64 -8.06
N THR A 217 -22.26 -7.98 -9.08
CA THR A 217 -21.61 -8.64 -10.23
C THR A 217 -20.11 -8.42 -10.17
N VAL A 218 -19.32 -9.49 -10.06
CA VAL A 218 -17.86 -9.45 -10.05
C VAL A 218 -17.33 -9.88 -11.41
N LEU A 219 -16.65 -8.98 -12.10
CA LEU A 219 -16.08 -9.16 -13.44
C LEU A 219 -14.56 -9.25 -13.36
N THR A 220 -14.00 -10.44 -13.29
CA THR A 220 -12.53 -10.68 -13.30
C THR A 220 -12.01 -10.92 -14.72
N GLY A 221 -10.75 -10.57 -14.98
CA GLY A 221 -10.12 -10.62 -16.30
C GLY A 221 -10.52 -9.47 -17.23
N TYR A 222 -11.18 -8.44 -16.73
CA TYR A 222 -11.62 -7.27 -17.51
C TYR A 222 -10.75 -6.05 -17.21
N ARG A 223 -9.90 -5.67 -18.16
CA ARG A 223 -9.04 -4.49 -18.03
C ARG A 223 -9.75 -3.23 -18.53
N ALA A 224 -9.81 -2.19 -17.71
CA ALA A 224 -10.31 -0.89 -18.13
C ALA A 224 -9.33 -0.22 -19.11
N GLU A 225 -9.87 0.26 -20.26
CA GLU A 225 -9.13 1.06 -21.22
C GLU A 225 -9.16 2.54 -20.83
N LYS A 226 -10.36 3.02 -20.53
CA LYS A 226 -10.64 4.40 -20.12
C LYS A 226 -12.04 4.49 -19.50
N LEU A 227 -12.31 5.58 -18.82
CA LEU A 227 -13.65 5.94 -18.37
C LEU A 227 -14.49 6.40 -19.56
N THR A 228 -15.80 6.16 -19.53
CA THR A 228 -16.76 6.71 -20.49
C THR A 228 -17.31 8.02 -19.94
N VAL A 229 -17.40 9.04 -20.79
CA VAL A 229 -17.77 10.38 -20.36
C VAL A 229 -18.85 10.94 -21.29
N ASP A 230 -19.93 11.45 -20.70
CA ASP A 230 -20.94 12.27 -21.36
C ASP A 230 -20.56 13.74 -21.23
N THR A 231 -20.43 14.42 -22.39
CA THR A 231 -20.10 15.86 -22.49
C THR A 231 -21.27 16.69 -22.98
N SER A 232 -22.47 16.16 -23.05
CA SER A 232 -23.67 16.86 -23.52
C SER A 232 -24.21 17.89 -22.52
N GLY A 233 -23.86 17.73 -21.24
CA GLY A 233 -24.26 18.63 -20.16
C GLY A 233 -23.30 19.82 -19.94
N PRO A 234 -23.61 20.70 -18.97
CA PRO A 234 -22.77 21.85 -18.66
C PRO A 234 -21.42 21.48 -18.00
N ARG A 235 -21.34 20.30 -17.41
CA ARG A 235 -20.11 19.68 -16.89
C ARG A 235 -20.00 18.27 -17.47
N PRO A 236 -18.77 17.80 -17.77
CA PRO A 236 -18.59 16.41 -18.15
C PRO A 236 -19.00 15.47 -17.01
N ARG A 237 -19.67 14.37 -17.37
CA ARG A 237 -20.11 13.35 -16.42
C ARG A 237 -19.52 12.00 -16.78
N VAL A 238 -18.86 11.34 -15.84
CA VAL A 238 -18.44 9.96 -16.00
C VAL A 238 -19.66 9.04 -15.88
N THR A 239 -19.85 8.18 -16.87
CA THR A 239 -21.02 7.29 -16.99
C THR A 239 -20.64 5.81 -16.92
N GLY A 240 -19.39 5.47 -16.65
CA GLY A 240 -18.90 4.09 -16.55
C GLY A 240 -17.50 3.92 -17.07
N ALA A 241 -17.23 2.74 -17.65
CA ALA A 241 -15.91 2.42 -18.19
C ALA A 241 -16.01 1.55 -19.45
N ARG A 242 -15.04 1.72 -20.34
CA ARG A 242 -14.79 0.85 -21.47
C ARG A 242 -13.75 -0.18 -21.08
N LEU A 243 -14.08 -1.47 -21.27
CA LEU A 243 -13.32 -2.61 -20.80
C LEU A 243 -12.84 -3.49 -21.96
N ARG A 244 -11.74 -4.19 -21.76
CA ARG A 244 -11.24 -5.27 -22.62
C ARG A 244 -11.12 -6.57 -21.85
N THR A 245 -11.46 -7.69 -22.51
CA THR A 245 -11.15 -9.03 -22.00
C THR A 245 -9.89 -9.57 -22.66
N PRO A 246 -9.13 -10.48 -22.00
CA PRO A 246 -7.97 -11.12 -22.61
C PRO A 246 -8.32 -11.94 -23.85
N ASP A 247 -9.48 -12.60 -23.84
CA ASP A 247 -9.88 -13.58 -24.87
C ASP A 247 -10.56 -12.95 -26.08
N THR A 248 -11.11 -11.76 -25.92
CA THR A 248 -11.81 -11.07 -27.00
C THR A 248 -11.22 -9.69 -27.21
N ARG A 249 -10.79 -9.41 -28.42
CA ARG A 249 -10.40 -8.05 -28.82
C ARG A 249 -11.60 -7.08 -28.83
N ARG A 250 -12.75 -7.51 -28.33
CA ARG A 250 -13.96 -6.67 -28.24
C ARG A 250 -13.91 -5.81 -26.99
N ALA A 251 -14.15 -4.53 -27.15
CA ALA A 251 -14.46 -3.65 -26.05
C ALA A 251 -15.89 -3.90 -25.59
N VAL A 252 -16.09 -3.86 -24.26
CA VAL A 252 -17.40 -3.86 -23.61
C VAL A 252 -17.51 -2.57 -22.82
N GLU A 253 -18.63 -1.89 -22.90
CA GLU A 253 -18.92 -0.73 -22.07
C GLU A 253 -19.84 -1.14 -20.94
N VAL A 254 -19.48 -0.73 -19.73
CA VAL A 254 -20.29 -0.91 -18.51
C VAL A 254 -20.67 0.48 -18.01
N THR A 255 -21.97 0.68 -17.82
CA THR A 255 -22.57 1.98 -17.50
C THR A 255 -23.00 2.05 -16.04
N ALA A 256 -22.69 3.16 -15.39
CA ALA A 256 -23.14 3.52 -14.04
C ALA A 256 -24.31 4.53 -14.12
N ARG A 257 -25.46 4.17 -13.58
CA ARG A 257 -26.61 5.08 -13.50
C ARG A 257 -26.40 6.21 -12.48
N ARG A 258 -25.67 5.92 -11.41
CA ARG A 258 -25.41 6.86 -10.31
C ARG A 258 -23.98 7.37 -10.35
N GLU A 259 -23.00 6.53 -9.94
CA GLU A 259 -21.60 6.93 -9.89
C GLU A 259 -20.65 5.79 -10.30
N THR A 260 -19.49 6.17 -10.84
CA THR A 260 -18.32 5.30 -11.04
C THR A 260 -17.32 5.57 -9.91
N VAL A 261 -16.78 4.52 -9.31
CA VAL A 261 -15.69 4.63 -8.32
C VAL A 261 -14.43 4.03 -8.94
N LEU A 262 -13.39 4.83 -9.08
CA LEU A 262 -12.07 4.38 -9.53
C LEU A 262 -11.25 3.94 -8.32
N SER A 263 -10.85 2.65 -8.30
CA SER A 263 -10.07 2.00 -7.24
C SER A 263 -8.89 1.22 -7.82
N ALA A 264 -8.23 1.78 -8.85
CA ALA A 264 -7.18 1.11 -9.61
C ALA A 264 -5.76 1.30 -9.00
N GLY A 265 -5.67 1.90 -7.82
CA GLY A 265 -4.42 2.12 -7.08
C GLY A 265 -3.59 3.30 -7.59
N ALA A 266 -2.48 3.57 -6.90
CA ALA A 266 -1.69 4.77 -7.09
C ALA A 266 -0.91 4.85 -8.43
N ILE A 267 -0.86 3.78 -9.20
CA ILE A 267 -0.19 3.76 -10.51
C ILE A 267 -1.21 3.76 -11.65
N ASP A 268 -2.18 2.84 -11.67
CA ASP A 268 -3.18 2.78 -12.73
C ASP A 268 -4.34 3.77 -12.52
N GLY A 269 -4.61 4.24 -11.29
CA GLY A 269 -5.60 5.28 -11.02
C GLY A 269 -5.35 6.57 -11.81
N PRO A 270 -4.20 7.26 -11.61
CA PRO A 270 -3.86 8.44 -12.39
C PRO A 270 -3.70 8.13 -13.89
N LYS A 271 -3.22 6.94 -14.27
CA LYS A 271 -3.15 6.53 -15.68
C LYS A 271 -4.53 6.52 -16.34
N LEU A 272 -5.54 5.90 -15.71
CA LEU A 272 -6.90 5.82 -16.23
C LEU A 272 -7.58 7.20 -16.30
N LEU A 273 -7.35 8.07 -15.30
CA LEU A 273 -7.79 9.46 -15.36
C LEU A 273 -7.21 10.18 -16.57
N MET A 274 -5.89 10.12 -16.76
CA MET A 274 -5.20 10.76 -17.88
C MET A 274 -5.64 10.20 -19.23
N LEU A 275 -5.78 8.87 -19.38
CA LEU A 275 -6.31 8.24 -20.60
C LEU A 275 -7.75 8.67 -20.92
N SER A 276 -8.48 9.15 -19.92
CA SER A 276 -9.85 9.66 -20.04
C SER A 276 -9.93 11.19 -20.21
N GLY A 277 -8.77 11.86 -20.38
CA GLY A 277 -8.70 13.30 -20.59
C GLY A 277 -8.74 14.13 -19.30
N ILE A 278 -8.57 13.50 -18.13
CA ILE A 278 -8.57 14.16 -16.80
C ILE A 278 -7.14 14.13 -16.27
N GLY A 279 -6.42 15.25 -16.28
CA GLY A 279 -5.02 15.29 -15.86
C GLY A 279 -4.31 16.57 -16.27
N PRO A 280 -2.97 16.64 -16.10
CA PRO A 280 -2.17 17.80 -16.47
C PRO A 280 -2.30 18.11 -17.97
N ALA A 281 -2.87 19.26 -18.31
CA ALA A 281 -3.26 19.59 -19.69
C ALA A 281 -2.08 19.58 -20.68
N GLU A 282 -0.91 20.03 -20.26
CA GLU A 282 0.28 20.04 -21.10
C GLU A 282 0.70 18.60 -21.45
N HIS A 283 0.83 17.74 -20.45
CA HIS A 283 1.18 16.33 -20.63
C HIS A 283 0.17 15.57 -21.50
N LEU A 284 -1.15 15.82 -21.30
CA LEU A 284 -2.18 15.17 -22.12
C LEU A 284 -2.03 15.54 -23.59
N ARG A 285 -1.76 16.81 -23.91
CA ARG A 285 -1.52 17.27 -25.28
C ARG A 285 -0.26 16.65 -25.89
N GLU A 286 0.83 16.56 -25.10
CA GLU A 286 2.08 15.92 -25.53
C GLU A 286 1.88 14.46 -25.98
N VAL A 287 1.04 13.69 -25.26
CA VAL A 287 0.74 12.30 -25.63
C VAL A 287 -0.43 12.15 -26.60
N GLY A 288 -1.00 13.26 -27.07
CA GLY A 288 -2.06 13.28 -28.06
C GLY A 288 -3.45 12.89 -27.52
N ILE A 289 -3.76 13.26 -26.27
CA ILE A 289 -5.05 13.09 -25.63
C ILE A 289 -5.73 14.46 -25.50
N ASP A 290 -7.01 14.52 -25.86
CA ASP A 290 -7.83 15.72 -25.69
C ASP A 290 -8.06 16.00 -24.19
N VAL A 291 -7.87 17.25 -23.78
CA VAL A 291 -8.05 17.68 -22.38
C VAL A 291 -9.53 17.88 -22.12
N LEU A 292 -10.08 17.05 -21.26
CA LEU A 292 -11.45 17.19 -20.76
C LEU A 292 -11.50 18.06 -19.50
N VAL A 293 -10.62 17.77 -18.54
CA VAL A 293 -10.44 18.53 -17.31
C VAL A 293 -8.95 18.72 -17.07
N ASP A 294 -8.52 19.97 -16.92
CA ASP A 294 -7.15 20.27 -16.49
C ASP A 294 -7.04 20.06 -14.97
N ALA A 295 -6.40 18.98 -14.59
CA ALA A 295 -6.20 18.56 -13.21
C ALA A 295 -4.69 18.32 -12.95
N PRO A 296 -3.92 19.39 -12.69
CA PRO A 296 -2.46 19.32 -12.62
C PRO A 296 -1.92 18.38 -11.54
N GLY A 297 -2.69 18.13 -10.48
CA GLY A 297 -2.31 17.20 -9.40
C GLY A 297 -2.43 15.71 -9.75
N VAL A 298 -3.07 15.34 -10.86
CA VAL A 298 -3.17 13.92 -11.25
C VAL A 298 -1.80 13.36 -11.65
N GLY A 299 -1.38 12.32 -10.96
CA GLY A 299 -0.07 11.69 -11.13
C GLY A 299 1.11 12.45 -10.52
N GLU A 300 0.86 13.53 -9.77
CA GLU A 300 1.84 14.21 -8.92
C GLU A 300 1.88 13.59 -7.52
N ASN A 301 2.84 14.01 -6.71
CA ASN A 301 2.93 13.66 -5.29
C ASN A 301 3.08 12.16 -5.01
N LEU A 302 3.61 11.37 -5.96
CA LEU A 302 3.91 9.96 -5.70
C LEU A 302 4.86 9.86 -4.50
N GLN A 303 4.41 9.17 -3.47
CA GLN A 303 5.17 8.88 -2.26
C GLN A 303 5.27 7.38 -2.05
N ASP A 304 6.36 6.95 -1.44
CA ASP A 304 6.64 5.56 -1.13
C ASP A 304 7.59 5.46 0.06
N HIS A 305 7.73 4.29 0.65
CA HIS A 305 8.70 4.00 1.69
C HIS A 305 9.92 3.30 1.07
N PRO A 306 11.05 4.00 0.88
CA PRO A 306 12.28 3.34 0.47
C PRO A 306 12.81 2.45 1.59
N GLU A 307 13.32 1.29 1.21
CA GLU A 307 13.81 0.23 2.11
C GLU A 307 15.30 -0.01 1.87
N GLY A 308 16.08 0.05 2.93
CA GLY A 308 17.47 -0.41 2.96
C GLY A 308 17.57 -1.86 3.43
N LEU A 309 18.80 -2.37 3.44
CA LEU A 309 19.09 -3.71 3.95
C LEU A 309 20.38 -3.68 4.76
N VAL A 310 20.39 -4.33 5.93
CA VAL A 310 21.61 -4.76 6.60
C VAL A 310 21.48 -6.24 6.86
N GLN A 311 22.45 -7.03 6.41
CA GLN A 311 22.41 -8.47 6.44
C GLN A 311 23.66 -9.05 7.07
N TRP A 312 23.48 -10.03 7.95
CA TRP A 312 24.54 -10.74 8.65
C TRP A 312 24.45 -12.24 8.38
N GLU A 313 25.56 -12.93 8.45
CA GLU A 313 25.60 -14.38 8.59
C GLU A 313 24.98 -14.77 9.93
N ALA A 314 24.07 -15.75 9.92
CA ALA A 314 23.51 -16.27 11.16
C ALA A 314 24.41 -17.40 11.69
N LEU A 315 24.73 -17.34 13.00
CA LEU A 315 25.58 -18.33 13.68
C LEU A 315 24.86 -19.64 13.99
N GLN A 316 23.53 -19.64 13.92
CA GLN A 316 22.67 -20.80 14.13
C GLN A 316 21.64 -20.85 12.97
N PRO A 317 21.03 -22.03 12.69
CA PRO A 317 19.93 -22.10 11.74
C PRO A 317 18.81 -21.14 12.14
N MET A 318 18.42 -20.28 11.20
CA MET A 318 17.32 -19.35 11.44
C MET A 318 15.99 -20.10 11.51
N PRO A 319 15.09 -19.71 12.43
CA PRO A 319 13.76 -20.29 12.53
C PRO A 319 13.00 -20.09 11.22
N THR A 320 12.27 -21.12 10.78
CA THR A 320 11.39 -21.00 9.61
C THR A 320 10.10 -20.34 10.04
N ALA A 321 9.81 -19.19 9.49
CA ALA A 321 8.54 -18.50 9.73
C ALA A 321 7.39 -19.30 9.12
N SER A 322 6.34 -19.55 9.91
CA SER A 322 5.18 -20.33 9.48
C SER A 322 4.08 -19.45 8.89
N THR A 323 3.91 -18.19 9.35
CA THR A 323 2.84 -17.30 8.89
C THR A 323 3.28 -16.43 7.72
N GLN A 324 4.38 -15.75 7.89
CA GLN A 324 5.02 -14.89 6.88
C GLN A 324 6.45 -14.56 7.35
N TRP A 325 7.30 -14.08 6.46
CA TRP A 325 8.74 -14.01 6.71
C TRP A 325 9.19 -12.77 7.50
N TRP A 326 8.31 -11.78 7.65
CA TRP A 326 8.53 -10.56 8.42
C TRP A 326 7.74 -10.65 9.72
N GLN A 327 8.40 -10.86 10.85
CA GLN A 327 7.71 -11.15 12.10
C GLN A 327 7.72 -10.00 13.11
N ILE A 328 8.75 -9.16 13.12
CA ILE A 328 8.90 -8.08 14.09
C ILE A 328 9.07 -6.76 13.35
N GLY A 329 8.34 -5.74 13.84
CA GLY A 329 8.52 -4.35 13.52
C GLY A 329 9.30 -3.61 14.59
N ILE A 330 10.20 -2.73 14.19
CA ILE A 330 10.95 -1.87 15.11
C ILE A 330 10.76 -0.43 14.63
N PHE A 331 10.26 0.43 15.51
CA PHE A 331 10.09 1.85 15.24
C PHE A 331 11.15 2.66 15.95
N ALA A 332 11.90 3.45 15.18
CA ALA A 332 12.86 4.43 15.67
C ALA A 332 12.55 5.80 15.06
N GLY A 333 12.80 6.85 15.81
CA GLY A 333 12.50 8.21 15.34
C GLY A 333 13.75 9.09 15.33
N SER A 334 13.77 10.09 14.46
CA SER A 334 14.71 11.20 14.54
C SER A 334 14.49 11.96 15.85
N GLU A 335 15.56 12.57 16.38
CA GLU A 335 15.47 13.36 17.60
C GLU A 335 14.45 14.49 17.44
N GLY A 336 13.57 14.68 18.42
CA GLY A 336 12.55 15.73 18.41
C GLY A 336 11.28 15.44 17.60
N ARG A 337 11.17 14.29 16.91
CA ARG A 337 9.92 13.89 16.23
C ARG A 337 9.01 13.12 17.20
N THR A 338 7.72 13.43 17.13
CA THR A 338 6.68 12.73 17.89
C THR A 338 6.31 11.39 17.24
N THR A 339 6.29 11.35 15.89
CA THR A 339 6.02 10.13 15.12
C THR A 339 7.33 9.58 14.56
N PRO A 340 7.62 8.28 14.72
CA PRO A 340 8.79 7.64 14.12
C PRO A 340 8.80 7.82 12.60
N ASP A 341 9.96 8.15 12.05
CA ASP A 341 10.23 8.29 10.61
C ASP A 341 11.08 7.15 10.06
N LEU A 342 11.41 6.20 10.90
CA LEU A 342 12.21 5.01 10.59
C LEU A 342 11.54 3.78 11.20
N MET A 343 11.30 2.79 10.38
CA MET A 343 10.80 1.47 10.78
C MET A 343 11.76 0.41 10.26
N PHE A 344 11.83 -0.73 10.93
CA PHE A 344 12.54 -1.91 10.43
C PHE A 344 11.59 -3.09 10.36
N HIS A 345 11.81 -3.94 9.36
CA HIS A 345 11.32 -5.30 9.39
C HIS A 345 12.48 -6.24 9.77
N TYR A 346 12.19 -7.19 10.63
CA TYR A 346 13.09 -8.31 10.89
C TYR A 346 12.72 -9.46 9.97
N GLY A 347 13.70 -9.98 9.24
CA GLY A 347 13.57 -11.14 8.37
C GLY A 347 14.46 -12.29 8.79
N SER A 348 13.89 -13.49 8.82
CA SER A 348 14.58 -14.75 9.10
C SER A 348 15.04 -15.49 7.83
N VAL A 349 15.04 -14.82 6.70
CA VAL A 349 15.40 -15.35 5.37
C VAL A 349 16.34 -14.38 4.65
N PRO A 350 17.17 -14.86 3.72
CA PRO A 350 17.96 -13.97 2.88
C PRO A 350 17.08 -12.99 2.10
N PHE A 351 17.42 -11.70 2.17
CA PHE A 351 16.76 -10.66 1.40
C PHE A 351 17.78 -9.94 0.53
N ASP A 352 18.28 -10.63 -0.50
CA ASP A 352 19.49 -10.29 -1.24
C ASP A 352 19.25 -9.82 -2.69
N LEU A 353 17.99 -9.59 -3.10
CA LEU A 353 17.58 -9.25 -4.46
C LEU A 353 18.47 -8.19 -5.15
N ASN A 354 18.85 -7.15 -4.44
CA ASN A 354 19.64 -6.04 -4.99
C ASN A 354 21.14 -6.12 -4.65
N ILE A 355 21.51 -6.72 -3.52
CA ILE A 355 22.92 -6.76 -3.09
C ILE A 355 23.77 -7.73 -3.92
N VAL A 356 23.22 -8.85 -4.37
CA VAL A 356 23.88 -9.83 -5.24
C VAL A 356 24.40 -9.19 -6.53
N ARG A 357 23.60 -8.30 -7.14
CA ARG A 357 23.96 -7.60 -8.38
C ARG A 357 25.27 -6.82 -8.26
N TYR A 358 25.57 -6.32 -7.07
CA TYR A 358 26.76 -5.52 -6.79
C TYR A 358 27.88 -6.31 -6.11
N GLY A 359 27.74 -7.65 -6.03
CA GLY A 359 28.79 -8.56 -5.56
C GLY A 359 28.96 -8.59 -4.05
N TYR A 360 27.97 -8.13 -3.28
CA TYR A 360 27.98 -8.31 -1.82
C TYR A 360 27.84 -9.79 -1.47
N PRO A 361 28.52 -10.27 -0.40
CA PRO A 361 28.38 -11.64 0.07
C PRO A 361 26.95 -11.95 0.48
N THR A 362 26.53 -13.19 0.23
CA THR A 362 25.24 -13.72 0.66
C THR A 362 25.42 -15.08 1.34
N SER A 363 24.43 -15.54 2.08
CA SER A 363 24.38 -16.83 2.72
C SER A 363 22.94 -17.35 2.70
N GLU A 364 22.76 -18.67 2.65
CA GLU A 364 21.44 -19.29 2.80
C GLU A 364 20.87 -19.15 4.21
N ASN A 365 21.72 -18.87 5.20
CA ASN A 365 21.35 -18.69 6.60
C ASN A 365 21.76 -17.31 7.07
N THR A 366 20.79 -16.40 7.10
CA THR A 366 21.01 -14.98 7.37
C THR A 366 20.05 -14.43 8.41
N PHE A 367 20.54 -13.45 9.16
CA PHE A 367 19.75 -12.50 9.94
C PHE A 367 19.73 -11.18 9.19
N CYS A 368 18.57 -10.59 8.98
CA CYS A 368 18.50 -9.28 8.33
C CYS A 368 17.55 -8.30 9.03
N LEU A 369 17.91 -7.03 8.97
CA LEU A 369 17.07 -5.89 9.31
C LEU A 369 16.95 -4.98 8.10
N THR A 370 15.72 -4.61 7.75
CA THR A 370 15.47 -3.70 6.64
C THR A 370 14.97 -2.35 7.16
N PRO A 371 15.85 -1.33 7.27
CA PRO A 371 15.43 0.02 7.62
C PRO A 371 14.57 0.63 6.52
N ASN A 372 13.42 1.21 6.89
CA ASN A 372 12.47 1.85 5.98
C ASN A 372 12.31 3.31 6.39
N VAL A 373 12.45 4.24 5.45
CA VAL A 373 12.11 5.64 5.69
C VAL A 373 10.61 5.81 5.58
N THR A 374 9.90 5.82 6.72
CA THR A 374 8.44 5.91 6.75
C THR A 374 7.92 7.35 6.73
N GLY A 375 8.76 8.33 7.00
CA GLY A 375 8.47 9.77 6.88
C GLY A 375 9.15 10.41 5.66
N ALA A 376 9.24 9.70 4.52
CA ALA A 376 9.94 10.17 3.34
C ALA A 376 9.39 11.51 2.81
N GLN A 377 10.31 12.41 2.43
CA GLN A 377 9.99 13.74 1.92
C GLN A 377 10.18 13.84 0.39
N SER A 378 10.85 12.89 -0.24
CA SER A 378 10.96 12.80 -1.69
C SER A 378 9.60 12.51 -2.31
N LYS A 379 9.25 13.27 -3.37
CA LYS A 379 7.96 13.17 -4.05
C LYS A 379 8.17 13.01 -5.54
N GLY A 380 7.57 11.97 -6.09
CA GLY A 380 7.69 11.57 -7.47
C GLY A 380 6.44 11.81 -8.30
N THR A 381 6.40 11.17 -9.46
CA THR A 381 5.31 11.32 -10.43
C THR A 381 4.93 9.99 -11.10
N VAL A 382 3.69 9.94 -11.58
CA VAL A 382 3.20 8.94 -12.54
C VAL A 382 2.73 9.67 -13.79
N ARG A 383 3.22 9.26 -14.97
CA ARG A 383 2.87 9.89 -16.26
C ARG A 383 2.54 8.83 -17.30
N LEU A 384 1.74 9.17 -18.30
CA LEU A 384 1.52 8.31 -19.45
C LEU A 384 2.82 8.18 -20.27
N ALA A 385 3.14 6.97 -20.71
CA ALA A 385 4.17 6.75 -21.71
C ALA A 385 3.66 7.07 -23.13
N SER A 386 2.37 6.82 -23.38
CA SER A 386 1.65 7.11 -24.61
C SER A 386 0.13 7.10 -24.36
N ARG A 387 -0.66 7.32 -25.42
CA ARG A 387 -2.12 7.18 -25.37
C ARG A 387 -2.62 5.73 -25.45
N ASP A 388 -1.72 4.75 -25.63
CA ASP A 388 -2.10 3.33 -25.66
C ASP A 388 -2.24 2.81 -24.23
N PHE A 389 -3.43 2.33 -23.86
CA PHE A 389 -3.69 1.79 -22.53
C PHE A 389 -2.88 0.53 -22.20
N HIS A 390 -2.31 -0.16 -23.19
CA HIS A 390 -1.44 -1.31 -22.99
C HIS A 390 -0.06 -0.90 -22.43
N ASP A 391 0.40 0.29 -22.75
CA ASP A 391 1.70 0.77 -22.29
C ASP A 391 1.71 0.96 -20.77
N LYS A 392 2.77 0.49 -20.12
CA LYS A 392 3.00 0.77 -18.72
C LYS A 392 3.27 2.27 -18.55
N PRO A 393 2.76 2.92 -17.48
CA PRO A 393 3.06 4.33 -17.24
C PRO A 393 4.52 4.50 -16.85
N LYS A 394 5.02 5.71 -16.98
CA LYS A 394 6.30 6.15 -16.43
C LYS A 394 6.10 6.39 -14.94
N VAL A 395 6.79 5.62 -14.11
CA VAL A 395 6.76 5.73 -12.65
C VAL A 395 8.11 6.26 -12.21
N ASP A 396 8.13 7.48 -11.70
CA ASP A 396 9.34 8.15 -11.23
C ASP A 396 9.20 8.50 -9.73
N PRO A 397 9.64 7.63 -8.82
CA PRO A 397 9.54 7.87 -7.38
C PRO A 397 10.45 8.98 -6.85
N ARG A 398 11.53 9.31 -7.55
CA ARG A 398 12.55 10.31 -7.14
C ARG A 398 13.15 10.01 -5.78
N TYR A 399 13.47 8.74 -5.51
CA TYR A 399 14.03 8.33 -4.22
C TYR A 399 15.27 9.13 -3.85
N PHE A 400 15.36 9.48 -2.56
CA PHE A 400 16.49 10.16 -1.95
C PHE A 400 16.87 11.51 -2.60
N THR A 401 15.95 12.18 -3.27
CA THR A 401 16.15 13.54 -3.76
C THR A 401 16.11 14.57 -2.62
N HIS A 402 15.43 14.23 -1.52
CA HIS A 402 15.40 15.03 -0.30
C HIS A 402 16.48 14.56 0.68
N GLU A 403 17.21 15.52 1.30
CA GLU A 403 18.32 15.23 2.22
C GLU A 403 17.87 14.43 3.45
N HIS A 404 16.71 14.76 4.02
CA HIS A 404 16.10 14.04 5.14
C HIS A 404 16.04 12.53 4.91
N ASP A 405 15.63 12.09 3.72
CA ASP A 405 15.47 10.67 3.43
C ASP A 405 16.81 9.93 3.43
N ARG A 406 17.88 10.61 2.98
CA ARG A 406 19.26 10.11 3.00
C ARG A 406 19.75 9.95 4.43
N GLU A 407 19.61 11.00 5.25
CA GLU A 407 20.02 11.02 6.65
C GLU A 407 19.30 9.95 7.47
N VAL A 408 17.98 9.82 7.29
CA VAL A 408 17.18 8.80 7.99
C VAL A 408 17.60 7.39 7.59
N MET A 409 17.86 7.13 6.31
CA MET A 409 18.28 5.81 5.84
C MET A 409 19.69 5.46 6.35
N ILE A 410 20.65 6.39 6.30
CA ILE A 410 21.99 6.20 6.85
C ILE A 410 21.93 5.89 8.34
N ARG A 411 21.12 6.65 9.09
CA ARG A 411 20.86 6.38 10.50
C ARG A 411 20.24 5.02 10.70
N GLY A 412 19.34 4.60 9.81
CA GLY A 412 18.73 3.26 9.82
C GLY A 412 19.76 2.15 9.81
N ILE A 413 20.76 2.23 8.93
CA ILE A 413 21.86 1.24 8.90
C ILE A 413 22.63 1.24 10.23
N ARG A 414 22.92 2.42 10.80
CA ARG A 414 23.64 2.52 12.08
C ARG A 414 22.85 1.92 13.25
N VAL A 415 21.56 2.25 13.34
CA VAL A 415 20.68 1.67 14.37
C VAL A 415 20.55 0.15 14.21
N ALA A 416 20.48 -0.37 12.99
CA ALA A 416 20.49 -1.81 12.73
C ALA A 416 21.77 -2.47 13.28
N ARG A 417 22.95 -1.84 13.07
CA ARG A 417 24.23 -2.31 13.61
C ARG A 417 24.28 -2.25 15.15
N GLU A 418 23.72 -1.21 15.75
CA GLU A 418 23.62 -1.11 17.22
C GLU A 418 22.76 -2.25 17.80
N ILE A 419 21.62 -2.54 17.18
CA ILE A 419 20.75 -3.66 17.58
C ILE A 419 21.47 -4.99 17.41
N ALA A 420 22.11 -5.22 16.26
CA ALA A 420 22.82 -6.46 15.97
C ALA A 420 24.02 -6.72 16.91
N ALA A 421 24.68 -5.66 17.39
CA ALA A 421 25.79 -5.73 18.34
C ALA A 421 25.34 -5.94 19.80
N ALA A 422 24.04 -5.89 20.10
CA ALA A 422 23.55 -6.03 21.47
C ALA A 422 23.81 -7.44 22.04
N PRO A 423 24.10 -7.57 23.35
CA PRO A 423 24.42 -8.83 23.99
C PRO A 423 23.42 -9.97 23.74
N ALA A 424 22.13 -9.65 23.64
CA ALA A 424 21.08 -10.63 23.42
C ALA A 424 21.16 -11.34 22.06
N LEU A 425 21.84 -10.76 21.06
CA LEU A 425 21.98 -11.30 19.72
C LEU A 425 23.35 -11.97 19.45
N GLN A 426 24.28 -11.99 20.41
CA GLN A 426 25.63 -12.52 20.22
C GLN A 426 25.69 -14.00 19.80
N GLU A 427 24.67 -14.80 20.16
CA GLU A 427 24.57 -16.21 19.76
C GLU A 427 23.93 -16.40 18.39
N TRP A 428 23.34 -15.34 17.81
CA TRP A 428 22.58 -15.37 16.55
C TRP A 428 23.29 -14.70 15.40
N VAL A 429 23.93 -13.54 15.65
CA VAL A 429 24.46 -12.65 14.62
C VAL A 429 25.96 -12.79 14.50
N GLY A 430 26.41 -13.17 13.32
CA GLY A 430 27.81 -13.32 12.94
C GLY A 430 28.33 -12.12 12.15
N LYS A 431 29.14 -12.39 11.13
CA LYS A 431 29.76 -11.36 10.29
C LYS A 431 28.73 -10.60 9.47
N GLU A 432 28.85 -9.27 9.41
CA GLU A 432 28.07 -8.44 8.49
C GLU A 432 28.45 -8.74 7.03
N LEU A 433 27.45 -9.07 6.21
CA LEU A 433 27.59 -9.42 4.80
C LEU A 433 27.36 -8.19 3.90
N ALA A 434 26.37 -7.36 4.25
CA ALA A 434 26.02 -6.15 3.52
C ALA A 434 25.46 -5.06 4.48
N PRO A 435 25.91 -3.81 4.34
CA PRO A 435 26.95 -3.26 3.44
C PRO A 435 28.36 -3.79 3.70
N GLY A 436 28.65 -4.30 4.89
CA GLY A 436 29.95 -4.74 5.34
C GLY A 436 30.61 -3.70 6.27
N GLU A 437 31.40 -4.18 7.22
CA GLU A 437 32.01 -3.35 8.27
C GLU A 437 32.94 -2.22 7.74
N GLN A 438 33.46 -2.37 6.50
CA GLN A 438 34.29 -1.37 5.84
C GLN A 438 33.53 -0.10 5.46
N ASP A 439 32.23 -0.19 5.18
CA ASP A 439 31.39 0.95 4.81
C ASP A 439 30.89 1.61 6.10
N SER A 440 31.50 2.72 6.51
CA SER A 440 31.29 3.36 7.82
C SER A 440 31.01 4.86 7.75
N THR A 441 31.51 5.57 6.73
CA THR A 441 31.19 6.98 6.52
C THR A 441 29.81 7.18 5.94
N ASP A 442 29.25 8.39 6.05
CA ASP A 442 27.96 8.72 5.47
C ASP A 442 27.96 8.57 3.95
N GLU A 443 29.05 8.93 3.32
CA GLU A 443 29.22 8.82 1.87
C GLU A 443 29.26 7.36 1.41
N GLU A 444 29.99 6.49 2.10
CA GLU A 444 30.07 5.06 1.79
C GLU A 444 28.72 4.38 1.99
N LEU A 445 28.04 4.65 3.12
CA LEU A 445 26.73 4.12 3.40
C LEU A 445 25.69 4.61 2.39
N PHE A 446 25.74 5.88 2.00
CA PHE A 446 24.82 6.40 1.01
C PHE A 446 25.08 5.80 -0.39
N GLU A 447 26.33 5.60 -0.76
CA GLU A 447 26.66 4.93 -2.04
C GLU A 447 26.18 3.47 -2.07
N TYR A 448 26.22 2.75 -0.93
CA TYR A 448 25.60 1.46 -0.77
C TYR A 448 24.08 1.54 -0.94
N ILE A 449 23.41 2.42 -0.20
CA ILE A 449 21.97 2.64 -0.25
C ILE A 449 21.52 2.95 -1.68
N ARG A 450 22.18 3.90 -2.33
CA ARG A 450 21.86 4.35 -3.69
C ARG A 450 21.84 3.21 -4.71
N LYS A 451 22.67 2.20 -4.51
CA LYS A 451 22.78 1.03 -5.40
C LYS A 451 21.80 -0.08 -5.04
N THR A 452 21.55 -0.28 -3.75
CA THR A 452 20.95 -1.53 -3.26
C THR A 452 19.57 -1.38 -2.62
N HIS A 453 19.11 -0.15 -2.33
CA HIS A 453 17.80 0.02 -1.70
C HIS A 453 16.68 -0.60 -2.52
N ASN A 454 15.64 -1.00 -1.84
CA ASN A 454 14.39 -1.50 -2.39
C ASN A 454 13.22 -0.56 -2.02
N THR A 455 12.01 -0.99 -2.27
CA THR A 455 10.77 -0.37 -1.80
C THR A 455 10.03 -1.34 -0.90
N VAL A 456 9.29 -0.84 0.08
CA VAL A 456 8.30 -1.64 0.84
C VAL A 456 7.01 -1.83 0.03
N TYR A 457 7.00 -1.39 -1.24
CA TYR A 457 5.87 -1.48 -2.17
C TYR A 457 4.62 -0.70 -1.71
N HIS A 458 4.80 0.53 -1.21
CA HIS A 458 3.74 1.40 -0.69
C HIS A 458 3.43 2.64 -1.57
N PRO A 459 3.54 2.62 -2.93
CA PRO A 459 3.27 3.80 -3.74
C PRO A 459 1.85 4.30 -3.50
N SER A 460 1.73 5.61 -3.21
CA SER A 460 0.49 6.26 -2.76
C SER A 460 0.45 7.73 -3.19
N CYS A 461 -0.63 8.44 -2.88
CA CYS A 461 -0.74 9.92 -2.92
C CYS A 461 -0.84 10.56 -4.30
N THR A 462 -0.96 9.80 -5.39
CA THR A 462 -0.89 10.29 -6.78
C THR A 462 -2.17 10.96 -7.30
N VAL A 463 -3.25 10.93 -6.53
CA VAL A 463 -4.53 11.59 -6.82
C VAL A 463 -5.07 12.14 -5.51
N LYS A 464 -4.24 12.92 -4.78
CA LYS A 464 -4.49 13.31 -3.40
C LYS A 464 -5.81 14.05 -3.22
N MET A 465 -6.49 13.78 -2.10
CA MET A 465 -7.61 14.59 -1.64
C MET A 465 -7.13 15.87 -0.95
N GLY A 466 -7.96 16.90 -0.94
CA GLY A 466 -7.66 18.14 -0.25
C GLY A 466 -8.75 19.18 -0.42
N ALA A 467 -8.49 20.39 0.07
CA ALA A 467 -9.44 21.49 0.03
C ALA A 467 -9.95 21.79 -1.39
N GLU A 468 -11.17 22.30 -1.50
CA GLU A 468 -11.84 22.56 -2.79
C GLU A 468 -11.03 23.52 -3.67
N ASP A 469 -10.35 24.48 -3.08
CA ASP A 469 -9.54 25.51 -3.73
C ASP A 469 -8.07 25.10 -3.96
N ASP A 470 -7.62 23.92 -3.48
CA ASP A 470 -6.28 23.41 -3.81
C ASP A 470 -6.26 22.83 -5.23
N PRO A 471 -5.60 23.48 -6.21
CA PRO A 471 -5.51 22.97 -7.58
C PRO A 471 -4.67 21.70 -7.70
N MET A 472 -3.81 21.42 -6.71
CA MET A 472 -2.97 20.21 -6.68
C MET A 472 -3.65 19.04 -5.97
N ALA A 473 -4.87 19.22 -5.47
CA ALA A 473 -5.71 18.15 -4.95
C ALA A 473 -6.84 17.86 -5.95
N PRO A 474 -6.69 16.87 -6.85
CA PRO A 474 -7.71 16.56 -7.85
C PRO A 474 -9.00 15.98 -7.26
N VAL A 475 -8.99 15.59 -5.97
CA VAL A 475 -10.11 14.95 -5.29
C VAL A 475 -10.52 15.75 -4.07
N THR A 476 -11.84 15.89 -3.86
CA THR A 476 -12.40 16.53 -2.67
C THR A 476 -12.26 15.64 -1.42
N PRO A 477 -12.46 16.18 -0.20
CA PRO A 477 -12.49 15.34 1.01
C PRO A 477 -13.59 14.25 1.01
N THR A 478 -14.62 14.38 0.18
CA THR A 478 -15.64 13.34 -0.03
C THR A 478 -15.32 12.39 -1.18
N LEU A 479 -14.07 12.41 -1.65
CA LEU A 479 -13.50 11.54 -2.69
C LEU A 479 -14.04 11.79 -4.11
N GLN A 480 -14.78 12.86 -4.36
CA GLN A 480 -15.27 13.24 -5.69
C GLN A 480 -14.14 13.86 -6.52
N VAL A 481 -14.04 13.50 -7.79
CA VAL A 481 -13.06 14.12 -8.71
C VAL A 481 -13.54 15.51 -9.10
N LYS A 482 -12.70 16.52 -8.88
CA LYS A 482 -13.03 17.92 -9.20
C LYS A 482 -13.17 18.12 -10.72
N GLY A 483 -14.11 18.95 -11.12
CA GLY A 483 -14.33 19.31 -12.52
C GLY A 483 -15.16 18.31 -13.34
N VAL A 484 -15.52 17.15 -12.78
CA VAL A 484 -16.35 16.13 -13.44
C VAL A 484 -17.40 15.60 -12.47
N ASP A 485 -18.58 15.25 -12.99
CA ASP A 485 -19.65 14.65 -12.20
C ASP A 485 -19.62 13.12 -12.30
N GLY A 486 -20.18 12.42 -11.30
CA GLY A 486 -20.38 10.97 -11.31
C GLY A 486 -19.11 10.13 -11.17
N LEU A 487 -18.00 10.70 -10.66
CA LEU A 487 -16.73 10.00 -10.45
C LEU A 487 -16.17 10.26 -9.05
N ARG A 488 -15.79 9.17 -8.37
CA ARG A 488 -14.94 9.20 -7.16
C ARG A 488 -13.65 8.40 -7.37
N VAL A 489 -12.65 8.70 -6.57
CA VAL A 489 -11.44 7.86 -6.44
C VAL A 489 -11.37 7.35 -5.01
N ALA A 490 -11.18 6.04 -4.84
CA ALA A 490 -11.12 5.43 -3.51
C ALA A 490 -10.06 4.32 -3.48
N ASP A 491 -8.83 4.68 -3.17
CA ASP A 491 -7.69 3.79 -2.93
C ASP A 491 -6.53 4.57 -2.30
N GLY A 492 -5.34 3.99 -2.20
CA GLY A 492 -4.17 4.65 -1.62
C GLY A 492 -3.69 5.91 -2.36
N SER A 493 -4.16 6.16 -3.58
CA SER A 493 -3.79 7.37 -4.34
C SER A 493 -4.37 8.66 -3.74
N VAL A 494 -5.47 8.55 -2.97
CA VAL A 494 -6.16 9.73 -2.44
C VAL A 494 -5.54 10.28 -1.16
N MET A 495 -4.63 9.55 -0.53
CA MET A 495 -3.91 10.03 0.66
C MET A 495 -3.22 11.37 0.36
N PRO A 496 -3.39 12.42 1.19
CA PRO A 496 -2.65 13.68 1.03
C PRO A 496 -1.15 13.51 1.15
N ASP A 497 -0.74 12.78 2.18
CA ASP A 497 0.62 12.30 2.43
C ASP A 497 0.55 10.83 2.89
N LEU A 498 1.61 10.07 2.57
CA LEU A 498 1.69 8.67 2.95
C LEU A 498 1.83 8.54 4.48
N ILE A 499 1.03 7.66 5.06
CA ILE A 499 1.12 7.34 6.50
C ILE A 499 2.44 6.65 6.84
N THR A 500 2.93 6.82 8.06
CA THR A 500 4.25 6.31 8.51
C THR A 500 4.25 4.82 8.91
N VAL A 501 3.30 4.05 8.38
CA VAL A 501 3.14 2.59 8.57
C VAL A 501 2.64 1.94 7.27
N ASN A 502 2.54 0.61 7.24
CA ASN A 502 2.01 -0.13 6.08
C ASN A 502 0.56 0.27 5.76
N PRO A 503 0.24 0.70 4.52
CA PRO A 503 -1.02 1.40 4.21
C PRO A 503 -2.20 0.49 3.89
N CYS A 504 -2.07 -0.85 3.91
CA CYS A 504 -3.10 -1.78 3.44
C CYS A 504 -4.43 -1.61 4.18
N ILE A 505 -4.43 -1.64 5.52
CA ILE A 505 -5.65 -1.50 6.34
C ILE A 505 -6.26 -0.10 6.19
N THR A 506 -5.41 0.94 6.10
CA THR A 506 -5.86 2.31 5.82
C THR A 506 -6.53 2.43 4.45
N THR A 507 -6.04 1.71 3.45
CA THR A 507 -6.68 1.66 2.13
C THR A 507 -8.05 0.97 2.18
N MET A 508 -8.22 -0.07 2.99
CA MET A 508 -9.55 -0.66 3.25
C MET A 508 -10.49 0.34 3.94
N MET A 509 -9.98 1.07 4.93
CA MET A 509 -10.73 2.13 5.63
C MET A 509 -11.18 3.24 4.68
N ILE A 510 -10.35 3.64 3.70
CA ILE A 510 -10.73 4.59 2.64
C ILE A 510 -11.92 4.03 1.84
N GLY A 511 -11.93 2.74 1.52
CA GLY A 511 -13.05 2.07 0.85
C GLY A 511 -14.33 2.08 1.68
N GLU A 512 -14.26 1.80 2.98
CA GLU A 512 -15.38 1.88 3.92
C GLU A 512 -15.98 3.29 3.97
N ARG A 513 -15.11 4.31 4.02
CA ARG A 513 -15.53 5.71 4.03
C ARG A 513 -16.15 6.17 2.72
N CYS A 514 -15.59 5.73 1.59
CA CYS A 514 -16.18 6.01 0.27
C CYS A 514 -17.63 5.51 0.19
N ALA A 515 -17.86 4.28 0.62
CA ALA A 515 -19.21 3.72 0.65
C ALA A 515 -20.13 4.49 1.61
N ASP A 516 -19.64 4.97 2.76
CA ASP A 516 -20.40 5.80 3.70
C ASP A 516 -20.76 7.15 3.08
N PHE A 517 -19.84 7.83 2.42
CA PHE A 517 -20.13 9.08 1.71
C PHE A 517 -21.22 8.90 0.64
N ILE A 518 -21.12 7.84 -0.16
CA ILE A 518 -22.11 7.52 -1.19
C ILE A 518 -23.49 7.26 -0.56
N LYS A 519 -23.57 6.43 0.50
CA LYS A 519 -24.83 6.12 1.20
C LYS A 519 -25.47 7.35 1.83
N ARG A 520 -24.68 8.31 2.27
CA ARG A 520 -25.15 9.58 2.85
C ARG A 520 -25.48 10.62 1.78
N GLY A 521 -25.16 10.40 0.52
CA GLY A 521 -25.41 11.34 -0.58
C GLY A 521 -24.54 12.61 -0.55
N VAL A 522 -23.30 12.50 -0.04
CA VAL A 522 -22.34 13.62 0.05
C VAL A 522 -21.09 13.36 -0.77
#